data_b2fa0354c6b143d666379dd5e899c003
#
_entry.id   b2fa0354c6b143d666379dd5e899c003
#
_cell.length_a   1.000
_cell.length_b   1.000
_cell.length_c   1.000
_cell.angle_alpha   90.00
_cell.angle_beta   90.00
_cell.angle_gamma   90.00
#
_symmetry.space_group_name_H-M   'P 1'
#
loop_
_entity.id
_entity.type
_entity.pdbx_description
1 polymer ?
#
loop_
_entity_poly.entity_id
_entity_poly.type
_entity_poly.pdbx_seq_one_letter_code
_entity_poly.pdbx_strand_id
1 'polypeptide(L)'
;MLEKANDGAAAQAASANKAAAIAHEQTTHKDAQLHHHHTHAATSHHDGGHHLLQVEDLNVSFCMYDEDAPYFQAKQRDVQVLHGLSIAVHAGEIVAVVGASGSGKTLLADAVLGLFEPNSTVTGRIWFDGERMDAEGLRALRGHGLSLVPQSVSHLDPMMRVGKQVEGFANALSKAERKARREQLFERYGLGPEVARLYPHELSGGMARRVLLCCALMDDPRVIVADEPTPGLDLDLAVRALDDFRSFANEGNGVLLITHDIELALRVADRVAVFKDGTVVEETAVANFADPALLSDPFTRALWHALPEHDFAATASTDEQGRSNALVDKGGRSC
;
A
#
# COMPACT_ATOMS: atom_id res chain seq x y z
N MET A 1 -27.32 -21.69 -51.06
CA MET A 1 -25.92 -21.31 -51.41
C MET A 1 -25.26 -20.35 -50.44
N LEU A 2 -25.78 -20.24 -49.22
CA LEU A 2 -25.21 -19.32 -48.16
C LEU A 2 -24.55 -20.05 -46.98
N GLU A 3 -24.58 -21.38 -46.95
CA GLU A 3 -24.04 -22.17 -45.83
C GLU A 3 -22.54 -22.59 -45.99
N LYS A 4 -21.97 -22.46 -47.18
CA LYS A 4 -20.56 -22.83 -47.42
C LYS A 4 -19.54 -21.73 -47.26
N ALA A 5 -19.95 -20.48 -46.99
CA ALA A 5 -19.05 -19.35 -46.81
C ALA A 5 -18.59 -19.15 -45.34
N ASN A 6 -19.28 -19.78 -44.36
CA ASN A 6 -19.01 -19.57 -42.95
C ASN A 6 -17.95 -20.54 -42.38
N ASP A 7 -17.76 -21.70 -42.98
CA ASP A 7 -16.78 -22.71 -42.50
C ASP A 7 -15.32 -22.35 -42.88
N GLY A 8 -15.13 -21.55 -43.90
CA GLY A 8 -13.78 -21.11 -44.31
C GLY A 8 -13.18 -20.04 -43.40
N ALA A 9 -14.01 -19.18 -42.84
CA ALA A 9 -13.55 -18.09 -41.95
C ALA A 9 -13.18 -18.62 -40.56
N ALA A 10 -13.90 -19.60 -40.04
CA ALA A 10 -13.59 -20.20 -38.75
C ALA A 10 -12.31 -21.05 -38.79
N ALA A 11 -12.02 -21.72 -39.90
CA ALA A 11 -10.80 -22.50 -40.07
C ALA A 11 -9.54 -21.60 -40.22
N GLN A 12 -9.67 -20.41 -40.83
CA GLN A 12 -8.56 -19.44 -40.94
C GLN A 12 -8.26 -18.76 -39.61
N ALA A 13 -9.27 -18.47 -38.81
CA ALA A 13 -9.07 -17.87 -37.46
C ALA A 13 -8.40 -18.86 -36.50
N ALA A 14 -8.76 -20.16 -36.56
CA ALA A 14 -8.12 -21.18 -35.73
C ALA A 14 -6.65 -21.45 -36.14
N SER A 15 -6.32 -21.32 -37.44
CA SER A 15 -4.95 -21.46 -37.93
C SER A 15 -4.06 -20.25 -37.54
N ALA A 16 -4.60 -19.03 -37.53
CA ALA A 16 -3.89 -17.84 -37.12
C ALA A 16 -3.56 -17.83 -35.62
N ASN A 17 -4.49 -18.29 -34.77
CA ASN A 17 -4.27 -18.41 -33.32
C ASN A 17 -3.22 -19.48 -32.97
N LYS A 18 -3.13 -20.57 -33.75
CA LYS A 18 -2.14 -21.62 -33.54
C LYS A 18 -0.73 -21.19 -33.97
N ALA A 19 -0.63 -20.34 -35.00
CA ALA A 19 0.64 -19.76 -35.44
C ALA A 19 1.18 -18.69 -34.46
N ALA A 20 0.29 -17.91 -33.84
CA ALA A 20 0.65 -16.94 -32.81
C ALA A 20 1.16 -17.61 -31.52
N ALA A 21 0.55 -18.73 -31.11
CA ALA A 21 0.99 -19.50 -29.95
C ALA A 21 2.38 -20.13 -30.15
N ILE A 22 2.71 -20.60 -31.35
CA ILE A 22 4.02 -21.21 -31.68
C ILE A 22 5.11 -20.13 -31.80
N ALA A 23 4.78 -18.91 -32.26
CA ALA A 23 5.71 -17.80 -32.31
C ALA A 23 6.08 -17.27 -30.91
N HIS A 24 5.15 -17.34 -29.94
CA HIS A 24 5.38 -16.95 -28.57
C HIS A 24 6.32 -17.90 -27.80
N GLU A 25 6.30 -19.19 -28.16
CA GLU A 25 7.15 -20.22 -27.54
C GLU A 25 8.59 -20.25 -28.06
N GLN A 26 8.85 -19.69 -29.24
CA GLN A 26 10.18 -19.64 -29.85
C GLN A 26 10.97 -18.36 -29.54
N THR A 27 10.32 -17.31 -29.04
CA THR A 27 10.99 -16.04 -28.68
C THR A 27 11.54 -16.04 -27.24
N THR A 28 11.14 -17.00 -26.41
CA THR A 28 11.59 -17.10 -25.02
C THR A 28 12.93 -17.82 -24.81
N HIS A 29 13.60 -18.27 -25.89
CA HIS A 29 14.84 -19.04 -25.77
C HIS A 29 16.10 -18.35 -26.32
N LYS A 30 16.08 -17.06 -26.70
CA LYS A 30 17.25 -16.42 -27.31
C LYS A 30 17.81 -15.15 -26.64
N ASP A 31 17.18 -14.61 -25.58
CA ASP A 31 17.66 -13.41 -24.89
C ASP A 31 18.09 -13.66 -23.42
N ALA A 32 18.60 -14.86 -23.14
CA ALA A 32 19.18 -15.17 -21.84
C ALA A 32 20.70 -14.99 -21.87
N GLN A 33 21.20 -13.76 -22.04
CA GLN A 33 22.58 -13.37 -21.65
C GLN A 33 22.72 -11.85 -21.77
N LEU A 34 22.63 -11.17 -20.65
CA LEU A 34 23.24 -9.92 -20.19
C LEU A 34 22.29 -9.14 -19.27
N HIS A 35 22.06 -9.67 -18.09
CA HIS A 35 21.62 -8.82 -16.98
C HIS A 35 22.55 -9.08 -15.79
N HIS A 36 23.19 -8.01 -15.36
CA HIS A 36 23.96 -7.97 -14.11
C HIS A 36 23.06 -8.45 -12.97
N HIS A 37 23.47 -9.55 -12.36
CA HIS A 37 22.89 -10.02 -11.11
C HIS A 37 23.14 -8.97 -10.01
N HIS A 38 22.18 -8.10 -9.76
CA HIS A 38 22.00 -7.58 -8.44
C HIS A 38 21.48 -8.74 -7.60
N THR A 39 22.32 -9.28 -6.78
CA THR A 39 21.95 -10.22 -5.72
C THR A 39 20.97 -9.48 -4.81
N HIS A 40 19.69 -9.67 -5.03
CA HIS A 40 18.68 -9.37 -4.02
C HIS A 40 19.05 -10.20 -2.79
N ALA A 41 19.34 -9.52 -1.69
CA ALA A 41 19.51 -10.17 -0.40
C ALA A 41 18.28 -11.06 -0.19
N ALA A 42 18.53 -12.36 -0.04
CA ALA A 42 17.48 -13.31 0.27
C ALA A 42 16.75 -12.78 1.49
N THR A 43 15.46 -12.47 1.32
CA THR A 43 14.56 -12.19 2.42
C THR A 43 14.72 -13.35 3.39
N SER A 44 15.24 -13.06 4.58
CA SER A 44 15.35 -14.04 5.65
C SER A 44 13.93 -14.55 5.91
N HIS A 45 13.66 -15.78 5.49
CA HIS A 45 12.47 -16.49 5.86
C HIS A 45 12.41 -16.53 7.38
N HIS A 46 11.57 -15.71 7.99
CA HIS A 46 11.18 -15.90 9.36
C HIS A 46 10.38 -17.19 9.44
N ASP A 47 10.91 -18.13 10.19
CA ASP A 47 10.41 -19.46 10.45
C ASP A 47 8.93 -19.43 10.88
N GLY A 48 8.05 -20.06 10.09
CA GLY A 48 6.82 -20.70 10.57
C GLY A 48 5.55 -19.85 10.65
N GLY A 49 5.51 -18.60 10.24
CA GLY A 49 4.26 -17.81 10.18
C GLY A 49 3.42 -18.10 8.93
N HIS A 50 2.11 -18.28 9.09
CA HIS A 50 1.18 -18.44 7.98
C HIS A 50 1.05 -17.12 7.22
N HIS A 51 1.40 -17.08 5.92
CA HIS A 51 1.24 -15.90 5.06
C HIS A 51 -0.24 -15.71 4.73
N LEU A 52 -0.84 -14.61 5.20
CA LEU A 52 -2.19 -14.21 4.79
C LEU A 52 -2.18 -13.52 3.43
N LEU A 53 -1.18 -12.68 3.19
CA LEU A 53 -0.97 -12.00 1.92
C LEU A 53 0.51 -12.11 1.54
N GLN A 54 0.78 -12.52 0.29
CA GLN A 54 2.13 -12.54 -0.24
C GLN A 54 2.13 -11.99 -1.65
N VAL A 55 3.02 -11.07 -1.92
CA VAL A 55 3.27 -10.47 -3.23
C VAL A 55 4.67 -10.82 -3.65
N GLU A 56 4.84 -11.36 -4.85
CA GLU A 56 6.12 -11.77 -5.39
C GLU A 56 6.37 -11.17 -6.77
N ASP A 57 7.51 -10.52 -6.92
CA ASP A 57 7.99 -9.95 -8.17
C ASP A 57 6.94 -9.09 -8.89
N LEU A 58 6.23 -8.24 -8.13
CA LEU A 58 5.20 -7.37 -8.67
C LEU A 58 5.84 -6.26 -9.49
N ASN A 59 5.42 -6.18 -10.74
CA ASN A 59 5.80 -5.12 -11.67
C ASN A 59 4.53 -4.45 -12.19
N VAL A 60 4.54 -3.12 -12.22
CA VAL A 60 3.43 -2.32 -12.76
C VAL A 60 3.99 -1.29 -13.72
N SER A 61 3.51 -1.28 -14.95
CA SER A 61 3.83 -0.28 -15.96
C SER A 61 2.56 0.31 -16.57
N PHE A 62 2.65 1.53 -17.07
CA PHE A 62 1.57 2.23 -17.75
C PHE A 62 1.95 2.57 -19.16
N CYS A 63 1.06 2.27 -20.11
CA CYS A 63 1.18 2.74 -21.48
C CYS A 63 0.74 4.21 -21.54
N MET A 64 1.71 5.11 -21.71
CA MET A 64 1.51 6.56 -21.75
C MET A 64 1.87 7.12 -23.13
N TYR A 65 1.23 8.21 -23.50
CA TYR A 65 1.62 8.97 -24.69
C TYR A 65 2.72 9.97 -24.33
N ASP A 66 3.60 10.23 -25.28
CA ASP A 66 4.67 11.23 -25.14
C ASP A 66 4.04 12.63 -25.06
N GLU A 67 4.20 13.31 -23.90
CA GLU A 67 3.57 14.62 -23.64
C GLU A 67 4.16 15.74 -24.52
N ASP A 68 5.41 15.59 -24.98
CA ASP A 68 6.12 16.59 -25.77
C ASP A 68 5.77 16.53 -27.28
N ALA A 69 5.03 15.50 -27.72
CA ALA A 69 4.68 15.33 -29.12
C ALA A 69 3.27 15.85 -29.42
N PRO A 70 3.02 16.46 -30.62
CA PRO A 70 1.67 16.76 -31.06
C PRO A 70 0.79 15.51 -31.04
N TYR A 71 -0.47 15.61 -30.64
CA TYR A 71 -1.40 14.49 -30.43
C TYR A 71 -1.39 13.43 -31.56
N PHE A 72 -1.26 13.84 -32.81
CA PHE A 72 -1.20 12.92 -33.98
C PHE A 72 0.17 12.27 -34.20
N GLN A 73 1.21 12.65 -33.45
CA GLN A 73 2.57 12.13 -33.57
C GLN A 73 3.06 11.52 -32.26
N ALA A 74 2.28 11.61 -31.18
CA ALA A 74 2.63 11.07 -29.88
C ALA A 74 2.79 9.55 -29.97
N LYS A 75 3.99 9.05 -29.66
CA LYS A 75 4.26 7.62 -29.55
C LYS A 75 3.87 7.13 -28.17
N GLN A 76 3.34 5.92 -28.11
CA GLN A 76 3.15 5.24 -26.84
C GLN A 76 4.49 4.76 -26.30
N ARG A 77 4.69 4.92 -25.00
CA ARG A 77 5.81 4.37 -24.24
C ARG A 77 5.29 3.70 -22.97
N ASP A 78 5.93 2.62 -22.59
CA ASP A 78 5.66 1.97 -21.31
C ASP A 78 6.53 2.63 -20.23
N VAL A 79 5.86 3.17 -19.20
CA VAL A 79 6.51 3.76 -18.03
C VAL A 79 6.34 2.77 -16.88
N GLN A 80 7.42 2.12 -16.49
CA GLN A 80 7.42 1.21 -15.36
C GLN A 80 7.48 2.03 -14.06
N VAL A 81 6.59 1.69 -13.11
CA VAL A 81 6.44 2.39 -11.82
C VAL A 81 6.78 1.46 -10.66
N LEU A 82 6.37 0.19 -10.70
CA LEU A 82 6.80 -0.81 -9.74
C LEU A 82 7.75 -1.80 -10.39
N HIS A 83 8.82 -2.17 -9.66
CA HIS A 83 9.94 -2.96 -10.17
C HIS A 83 10.24 -4.14 -9.23
N GLY A 84 9.77 -5.35 -9.57
CA GLY A 84 10.12 -6.58 -8.85
C GLY A 84 9.82 -6.54 -7.35
N LEU A 85 8.73 -5.84 -6.97
CA LEU A 85 8.37 -5.66 -5.58
C LEU A 85 7.90 -6.98 -4.97
N SER A 86 8.46 -7.34 -3.81
CA SER A 86 8.04 -8.49 -3.03
C SER A 86 7.80 -8.07 -1.58
N ILE A 87 6.69 -8.52 -1.00
CA ILE A 87 6.29 -8.22 0.39
C ILE A 87 5.31 -9.30 0.86
N ALA A 88 5.34 -9.61 2.16
CA ALA A 88 4.41 -10.54 2.76
C ALA A 88 3.84 -10.00 4.08
N VAL A 89 2.59 -10.35 4.38
CA VAL A 89 1.91 -10.07 5.64
C VAL A 89 1.47 -11.40 6.25
N HIS A 90 1.90 -11.66 7.49
CA HIS A 90 1.55 -12.88 8.21
C HIS A 90 0.30 -12.67 9.08
N ALA A 91 -0.25 -13.79 9.56
CA ALA A 91 -1.29 -13.76 10.58
C ALA A 91 -0.75 -13.13 11.87
N GLY A 92 -1.51 -12.18 12.43
CA GLY A 92 -1.11 -11.47 13.64
C GLY A 92 -0.18 -10.27 13.41
N GLU A 93 0.11 -9.90 12.16
CA GLU A 93 1.16 -8.95 11.81
C GLU A 93 0.62 -7.67 11.21
N ILE A 94 1.28 -6.55 11.54
CA ILE A 94 1.18 -5.28 10.83
C ILE A 94 2.51 -5.03 10.13
N VAL A 95 2.49 -4.98 8.79
CA VAL A 95 3.63 -4.56 7.98
C VAL A 95 3.40 -3.14 7.49
N ALA A 96 4.28 -2.22 7.89
CA ALA A 96 4.22 -0.84 7.43
C ALA A 96 5.08 -0.63 6.19
N VAL A 97 4.49 -0.07 5.13
CA VAL A 97 5.19 0.37 3.92
C VAL A 97 5.41 1.87 4.01
N VAL A 98 6.66 2.27 4.21
CA VAL A 98 7.03 3.68 4.39
C VAL A 98 7.90 4.17 3.24
N GLY A 99 7.79 5.43 2.86
CA GLY A 99 8.59 6.02 1.78
C GLY A 99 8.04 7.36 1.30
N ALA A 100 8.78 8.02 0.41
CA ALA A 100 8.40 9.33 -0.11
C ALA A 100 7.03 9.32 -0.82
N SER A 101 6.33 10.46 -0.80
CA SER A 101 5.10 10.63 -1.58
C SER A 101 5.40 10.48 -3.07
N GLY A 102 4.48 9.85 -3.82
CA GLY A 102 4.64 9.60 -5.25
C GLY A 102 5.58 8.44 -5.62
N SER A 103 6.12 7.69 -4.66
CA SER A 103 6.99 6.55 -4.93
C SER A 103 6.30 5.30 -5.50
N GLY A 104 4.95 5.27 -5.55
CA GLY A 104 4.18 4.13 -6.07
C GLY A 104 3.49 3.27 -5.00
N LYS A 105 3.50 3.65 -3.71
CA LYS A 105 2.90 2.85 -2.62
C LYS A 105 1.41 2.56 -2.82
N THR A 106 0.64 3.54 -3.28
CA THR A 106 -0.79 3.36 -3.60
C THR A 106 -1.01 2.32 -4.69
N LEU A 107 -0.09 2.22 -5.67
CA LEU A 107 -0.17 1.19 -6.71
C LEU A 107 0.02 -0.23 -6.15
N LEU A 108 0.78 -0.39 -5.07
CA LEU A 108 0.84 -1.67 -4.36
C LEU A 108 -0.53 -2.01 -3.74
N ALA A 109 -1.20 -1.04 -3.08
CA ALA A 109 -2.55 -1.25 -2.54
C ALA A 109 -3.54 -1.62 -3.64
N ASP A 110 -3.53 -0.88 -4.76
CA ASP A 110 -4.40 -1.14 -5.90
C ASP A 110 -4.14 -2.53 -6.50
N ALA A 111 -2.87 -2.92 -6.67
CA ALA A 111 -2.50 -4.21 -7.22
C ALA A 111 -2.97 -5.38 -6.33
N VAL A 112 -2.77 -5.28 -5.01
CA VAL A 112 -3.23 -6.29 -4.04
C VAL A 112 -4.75 -6.46 -4.06
N LEU A 113 -5.47 -5.37 -4.30
CA LEU A 113 -6.93 -5.39 -4.42
C LEU A 113 -7.43 -5.76 -5.84
N GLY A 114 -6.52 -5.95 -6.80
CA GLY A 114 -6.88 -6.19 -8.19
C GLY A 114 -7.58 -4.98 -8.84
N LEU A 115 -7.24 -3.76 -8.40
CA LEU A 115 -7.70 -2.50 -8.98
C LEU A 115 -6.71 -2.07 -10.06
N PHE A 116 -6.92 -2.54 -11.29
CA PHE A 116 -6.02 -2.29 -12.41
C PHE A 116 -6.60 -1.27 -13.37
N GLU A 117 -5.82 -0.25 -13.69
CA GLU A 117 -6.17 0.72 -14.71
C GLU A 117 -6.14 0.10 -16.11
N PRO A 118 -7.03 0.51 -17.03
CA PRO A 118 -7.11 -0.06 -18.38
C PRO A 118 -5.81 0.06 -19.20
N ASN A 119 -4.98 1.06 -18.93
CA ASN A 119 -3.69 1.29 -19.57
C ASN A 119 -2.50 0.75 -18.79
N SER A 120 -2.74 -0.03 -17.72
CA SER A 120 -1.69 -0.66 -16.93
C SER A 120 -1.40 -2.08 -17.39
N THR A 121 -0.13 -2.48 -17.27
CA THR A 121 0.32 -3.85 -17.35
C THR A 121 0.86 -4.26 -16.01
N VAL A 122 0.25 -5.28 -15.40
CA VAL A 122 0.63 -5.80 -14.08
C VAL A 122 1.12 -7.23 -14.23
N THR A 123 2.33 -7.51 -13.74
CA THR A 123 2.92 -8.85 -13.72
C THR A 123 3.45 -9.16 -12.34
N GLY A 124 3.69 -10.44 -12.06
CA GLY A 124 4.07 -10.94 -10.75
C GLY A 124 3.07 -11.98 -10.22
N ARG A 125 3.14 -12.28 -8.95
CA ARG A 125 2.28 -13.26 -8.30
C ARG A 125 1.75 -12.70 -6.99
N ILE A 126 0.46 -12.87 -6.76
CA ILE A 126 -0.19 -12.51 -5.49
C ILE A 126 -0.84 -13.78 -4.94
N TRP A 127 -0.63 -14.01 -3.66
CA TRP A 127 -1.16 -15.15 -2.93
C TRP A 127 -1.97 -14.63 -1.74
N PHE A 128 -3.07 -15.27 -1.48
CA PHE A 128 -3.92 -14.99 -0.33
C PHE A 128 -4.26 -16.31 0.38
N ASP A 129 -3.93 -16.38 1.67
CA ASP A 129 -4.14 -17.57 2.51
C ASP A 129 -3.55 -18.86 1.89
N GLY A 130 -2.38 -18.73 1.22
CA GLY A 130 -1.67 -19.82 0.54
C GLY A 130 -2.17 -20.15 -0.87
N GLU A 131 -3.24 -19.50 -1.34
CA GLU A 131 -3.76 -19.69 -2.69
C GLU A 131 -3.30 -18.58 -3.63
N ARG A 132 -2.86 -18.97 -4.84
CA ARG A 132 -2.50 -18.00 -5.88
C ARG A 132 -3.74 -17.34 -6.45
N MET A 133 -3.76 -16.00 -6.43
CA MET A 133 -4.87 -15.20 -6.92
C MET A 133 -4.62 -14.68 -8.33
N ASP A 134 -5.63 -14.75 -9.16
CA ASP A 134 -5.75 -13.98 -10.39
C ASP A 134 -6.60 -12.71 -10.15
N ALA A 135 -6.81 -11.91 -11.19
CA ALA A 135 -7.59 -10.68 -11.08
C ALA A 135 -9.06 -10.92 -10.66
N GLU A 136 -9.66 -12.07 -11.01
CA GLU A 136 -11.01 -12.42 -10.60
C GLU A 136 -11.04 -12.86 -9.14
N GLY A 137 -10.07 -13.67 -8.71
CA GLY A 137 -9.88 -14.07 -7.31
C GLY A 137 -9.70 -12.88 -6.39
N LEU A 138 -8.80 -11.92 -6.74
CA LEU A 138 -8.62 -10.69 -5.97
C LEU A 138 -9.91 -9.86 -5.90
N ARG A 139 -10.67 -9.77 -7.00
CA ARG A 139 -11.96 -9.07 -6.99
C ARG A 139 -12.97 -9.75 -6.07
N ALA A 140 -13.00 -11.08 -6.04
CA ALA A 140 -13.88 -11.84 -5.19
C ALA A 140 -13.57 -11.67 -3.68
N LEU A 141 -12.30 -11.39 -3.32
CA LEU A 141 -11.90 -11.19 -1.93
C LEU A 141 -12.31 -9.82 -1.35
N ARG A 142 -12.67 -8.84 -2.19
CA ARG A 142 -13.01 -7.49 -1.72
C ARG A 142 -14.23 -7.51 -0.80
N GLY A 143 -14.07 -6.91 0.37
CA GLY A 143 -15.14 -6.77 1.37
C GLY A 143 -15.26 -7.93 2.35
N HIS A 144 -14.56 -9.07 2.16
CA HIS A 144 -14.58 -10.17 3.14
C HIS A 144 -13.24 -10.91 3.32
N GLY A 145 -12.36 -10.90 2.36
CA GLY A 145 -10.97 -11.38 2.51
C GLY A 145 -10.04 -10.19 2.68
N LEU A 146 -10.16 -9.23 1.75
CA LEU A 146 -9.39 -8.00 1.70
C LEU A 146 -10.30 -6.80 1.87
N SER A 147 -9.91 -5.84 2.71
CA SER A 147 -10.59 -4.55 2.86
C SER A 147 -9.61 -3.41 2.67
N LEU A 148 -10.10 -2.28 2.15
CA LEU A 148 -9.31 -1.08 1.89
C LEU A 148 -9.76 0.08 2.77
N VAL A 149 -8.81 0.73 3.44
CA VAL A 149 -8.94 2.11 3.91
C VAL A 149 -8.22 2.99 2.90
N PRO A 150 -8.93 3.68 1.98
CA PRO A 150 -8.28 4.42 0.91
C PRO A 150 -7.77 5.78 1.36
N GLN A 151 -6.76 6.29 0.67
CA GLN A 151 -6.21 7.62 0.90
C GLN A 151 -7.23 8.73 0.65
N SER A 152 -8.04 8.62 -0.39
CA SER A 152 -9.00 9.65 -0.80
C SER A 152 -10.41 9.40 -0.31
N VAL A 153 -11.04 10.43 0.23
CA VAL A 153 -12.47 10.40 0.59
C VAL A 153 -13.40 10.33 -0.63
N SER A 154 -12.88 10.54 -1.85
CA SER A 154 -13.62 10.39 -3.10
C SER A 154 -14.06 8.95 -3.40
N HIS A 155 -13.57 7.97 -2.65
CA HIS A 155 -14.04 6.58 -2.71
C HIS A 155 -15.45 6.39 -2.14
N LEU A 156 -15.96 7.36 -1.38
CA LEU A 156 -17.37 7.36 -1.00
C LEU A 156 -18.25 7.73 -2.20
N ASP A 157 -19.26 6.92 -2.47
CA ASP A 157 -20.24 7.20 -3.53
C ASP A 157 -21.05 8.46 -3.20
N PRO A 158 -20.92 9.55 -3.97
CA PRO A 158 -21.57 10.81 -3.68
C PRO A 158 -23.11 10.73 -3.74
N MET A 159 -23.67 9.73 -4.41
CA MET A 159 -25.10 9.53 -4.61
C MET A 159 -25.72 8.58 -3.58
N MET A 160 -24.92 7.97 -2.73
CA MET A 160 -25.37 7.00 -1.71
C MET A 160 -25.24 7.59 -0.30
N ARG A 161 -26.25 7.37 0.55
CA ARG A 161 -26.18 7.77 1.97
C ARG A 161 -25.11 7.01 2.71
N VAL A 162 -24.38 7.70 3.59
CA VAL A 162 -23.26 7.19 4.37
C VAL A 162 -23.58 5.88 5.10
N GLY A 163 -24.73 5.81 5.80
CA GLY A 163 -25.11 4.60 6.51
C GLY A 163 -25.27 3.37 5.61
N LYS A 164 -25.67 3.58 4.35
CA LYS A 164 -25.78 2.50 3.36
C LYS A 164 -24.41 2.03 2.88
N GLN A 165 -23.48 2.96 2.72
CA GLN A 165 -22.12 2.62 2.31
C GLN A 165 -21.40 1.83 3.40
N VAL A 166 -21.52 2.26 4.66
CA VAL A 166 -20.94 1.55 5.80
C VAL A 166 -21.57 0.17 6.01
N GLU A 167 -22.91 0.06 5.92
CA GLU A 167 -23.59 -1.24 6.01
C GLU A 167 -23.16 -2.22 4.90
N GLY A 168 -22.62 -1.68 3.78
CA GLY A 168 -22.11 -2.49 2.68
C GLY A 168 -23.16 -3.39 2.02
N PHE A 169 -22.67 -4.31 1.22
CA PHE A 169 -23.48 -5.31 0.52
C PHE A 169 -23.14 -6.74 0.95
N ALA A 170 -22.32 -6.90 2.02
CA ALA A 170 -21.92 -8.22 2.50
C ALA A 170 -23.13 -9.06 2.90
N ASN A 171 -23.19 -10.27 2.38
CA ASN A 171 -24.31 -11.18 2.58
C ASN A 171 -24.22 -11.98 3.88
N ALA A 172 -23.10 -11.92 4.60
CA ALA A 172 -22.86 -12.70 5.81
C ALA A 172 -23.72 -12.26 7.00
N LEU A 173 -24.01 -10.95 7.12
CA LEU A 173 -24.77 -10.36 8.21
C LEU A 173 -26.19 -9.99 7.75
N SER A 174 -27.19 -10.21 8.61
CA SER A 174 -28.53 -9.68 8.41
C SER A 174 -28.54 -8.15 8.40
N LYS A 175 -29.57 -7.54 7.82
CA LYS A 175 -29.74 -6.08 7.81
C LYS A 175 -29.75 -5.47 9.23
N ALA A 176 -30.30 -6.18 10.22
CA ALA A 176 -30.36 -5.73 11.60
C ALA A 176 -28.96 -5.74 12.24
N GLU A 177 -28.18 -6.80 12.02
CA GLU A 177 -26.81 -6.94 12.50
C GLU A 177 -25.89 -5.89 11.88
N ARG A 178 -25.97 -5.66 10.57
CA ARG A 178 -25.18 -4.60 9.90
C ARG A 178 -25.49 -3.22 10.46
N LYS A 179 -26.78 -2.94 10.73
CA LYS A 179 -27.17 -1.68 11.34
C LYS A 179 -26.61 -1.53 12.75
N ALA A 180 -26.71 -2.56 13.58
CA ALA A 180 -26.18 -2.55 14.93
C ALA A 180 -24.65 -2.36 14.94
N ARG A 181 -23.92 -3.07 14.07
CA ARG A 181 -22.47 -2.93 13.94
C ARG A 181 -22.07 -1.54 13.44
N ARG A 182 -22.78 -0.97 12.46
CA ARG A 182 -22.56 0.43 12.04
C ARG A 182 -22.73 1.39 13.22
N GLU A 183 -23.76 1.22 14.04
CA GLU A 183 -24.01 2.09 15.22
C GLU A 183 -22.85 1.99 16.20
N GLN A 184 -22.33 0.80 16.48
CA GLN A 184 -21.15 0.59 17.32
C GLN A 184 -19.90 1.25 16.74
N LEU A 185 -19.63 1.09 15.44
CA LEU A 185 -18.49 1.73 14.76
C LEU A 185 -18.62 3.26 14.79
N PHE A 186 -19.83 3.80 14.57
CA PHE A 186 -20.07 5.24 14.64
C PHE A 186 -19.80 5.79 16.03
N GLU A 187 -20.30 5.12 17.08
CA GLU A 187 -20.02 5.49 18.47
C GLU A 187 -18.51 5.46 18.73
N ARG A 188 -17.84 4.38 18.33
CA ARG A 188 -16.38 4.21 18.50
C ARG A 188 -15.57 5.34 17.89
N TYR A 189 -15.96 5.80 16.70
CA TYR A 189 -15.28 6.88 15.98
C TYR A 189 -15.89 8.27 16.19
N GLY A 190 -16.77 8.45 17.17
CA GLY A 190 -17.37 9.75 17.50
C GLY A 190 -18.20 10.33 16.35
N LEU A 191 -18.90 9.48 15.61
CA LEU A 191 -19.90 9.85 14.61
C LEU A 191 -21.30 9.72 15.22
N GLY A 192 -22.10 10.79 15.15
CA GLY A 192 -23.48 10.74 15.60
C GLY A 192 -24.37 9.86 14.71
N PRO A 193 -25.49 9.34 15.25
CA PRO A 193 -26.40 8.46 14.49
C PRO A 193 -27.04 9.16 13.26
N GLU A 194 -27.09 10.50 13.26
CA GLU A 194 -27.58 11.32 12.14
C GLU A 194 -26.70 11.20 10.90
N VAL A 195 -25.36 10.94 11.07
CA VAL A 195 -24.39 10.81 9.99
C VAL A 195 -24.81 9.72 9.00
N ALA A 196 -25.47 8.67 9.46
CA ALA A 196 -25.99 7.61 8.59
C ALA A 196 -26.96 8.11 7.49
N ARG A 197 -27.58 9.26 7.70
CA ARG A 197 -28.58 9.86 6.77
C ARG A 197 -27.96 10.86 5.81
N LEU A 198 -26.74 11.32 6.10
CA LEU A 198 -26.00 12.27 5.28
C LEU A 198 -25.46 11.63 4.01
N TYR A 199 -25.19 12.47 3.03
CA TYR A 199 -24.41 12.14 1.84
C TYR A 199 -22.94 12.54 2.03
N PRO A 200 -21.99 11.98 1.29
CA PRO A 200 -20.56 12.32 1.43
C PRO A 200 -20.24 13.81 1.35
N HIS A 201 -20.92 14.56 0.49
CA HIS A 201 -20.72 16.00 0.33
C HIS A 201 -21.20 16.84 1.52
N GLU A 202 -21.98 16.27 2.43
CA GLU A 202 -22.44 16.89 3.68
C GLU A 202 -21.49 16.66 4.85
N LEU A 203 -20.43 15.83 4.65
CA LEU A 203 -19.45 15.49 5.68
C LEU A 203 -18.28 16.48 5.69
N SER A 204 -17.72 16.75 6.87
CA SER A 204 -16.39 17.32 6.96
C SER A 204 -15.33 16.28 6.51
N GLY A 205 -14.13 16.74 6.12
CA GLY A 205 -13.05 15.83 5.72
C GLY A 205 -12.71 14.77 6.79
N GLY A 206 -12.67 15.18 8.07
CA GLY A 206 -12.44 14.26 9.18
C GLY A 206 -13.62 13.28 9.40
N MET A 207 -14.87 13.70 9.20
CA MET A 207 -16.02 12.78 9.24
C MET A 207 -15.95 11.75 8.11
N ALA A 208 -15.65 12.21 6.88
CA ALA A 208 -15.54 11.31 5.73
C ALA A 208 -14.44 10.25 5.93
N ARG A 209 -13.30 10.64 6.50
CA ARG A 209 -12.20 9.71 6.82
C ARG A 209 -12.63 8.66 7.85
N ARG A 210 -13.30 9.06 8.93
CA ARG A 210 -13.85 8.14 9.93
C ARG A 210 -14.91 7.18 9.36
N VAL A 211 -15.71 7.66 8.42
CA VAL A 211 -16.66 6.81 7.68
C VAL A 211 -15.93 5.75 6.85
N LEU A 212 -14.83 6.10 6.17
CA LEU A 212 -14.02 5.11 5.43
C LEU A 212 -13.42 4.04 6.34
N LEU A 213 -12.95 4.42 7.54
CA LEU A 213 -12.52 3.45 8.56
C LEU A 213 -13.67 2.52 8.98
N CYS A 214 -14.88 3.07 9.20
CA CYS A 214 -16.06 2.26 9.50
C CYS A 214 -16.39 1.30 8.35
N CYS A 215 -16.26 1.70 7.10
CA CYS A 215 -16.48 0.83 5.95
C CYS A 215 -15.49 -0.35 5.95
N ALA A 216 -14.20 -0.09 6.19
CA ALA A 216 -13.17 -1.12 6.17
C ALA A 216 -13.32 -2.15 7.30
N LEU A 217 -13.82 -1.73 8.46
CA LEU A 217 -13.99 -2.58 9.65
C LEU A 217 -15.36 -3.28 9.72
N MET A 218 -16.25 -3.07 8.71
CA MET A 218 -17.62 -3.59 8.77
C MET A 218 -17.67 -5.11 8.57
N ASP A 219 -16.90 -5.65 7.64
CA ASP A 219 -17.10 -7.00 7.09
C ASP A 219 -16.12 -8.05 7.64
N ASP A 220 -15.37 -7.77 8.71
CA ASP A 220 -14.35 -8.66 9.31
C ASP A 220 -13.40 -9.29 8.27
N PRO A 221 -12.66 -8.48 7.49
CA PRO A 221 -11.71 -9.02 6.52
C PRO A 221 -10.58 -9.80 7.21
N ARG A 222 -9.85 -10.61 6.45
CA ARG A 222 -8.64 -11.28 6.94
C ARG A 222 -7.41 -10.37 6.83
N VAL A 223 -7.40 -9.45 5.86
CA VAL A 223 -6.34 -8.46 5.68
C VAL A 223 -6.95 -7.10 5.40
N ILE A 224 -6.47 -6.09 6.14
CA ILE A 224 -6.75 -4.68 5.87
C ILE A 224 -5.55 -4.08 5.15
N VAL A 225 -5.81 -3.47 3.99
CA VAL A 225 -4.87 -2.58 3.30
C VAL A 225 -5.25 -1.15 3.67
N ALA A 226 -4.41 -0.48 4.44
CA ALA A 226 -4.66 0.90 4.89
C ALA A 226 -3.71 1.85 4.17
N ASP A 227 -4.20 2.61 3.19
CA ASP A 227 -3.42 3.58 2.44
C ASP A 227 -3.63 4.98 3.02
N GLU A 228 -2.62 5.49 3.71
CA GLU A 228 -2.64 6.79 4.39
C GLU A 228 -3.90 6.98 5.27
N PRO A 229 -4.12 6.12 6.29
CA PRO A 229 -5.39 6.14 7.04
C PRO A 229 -5.53 7.32 8.00
N THR A 230 -4.44 7.97 8.41
CA THR A 230 -4.39 8.96 9.49
C THR A 230 -4.46 10.44 9.06
N PRO A 231 -4.01 10.88 7.87
CA PRO A 231 -4.09 12.29 7.48
C PRO A 231 -5.52 12.84 7.60
N GLY A 232 -5.64 14.04 8.20
CA GLY A 232 -6.93 14.70 8.42
C GLY A 232 -7.74 14.19 9.62
N LEU A 233 -7.21 13.27 10.41
CA LEU A 233 -7.67 12.95 11.75
C LEU A 233 -6.89 13.80 12.78
N ASP A 234 -7.55 14.13 13.89
CA ASP A 234 -6.80 14.61 15.05
C ASP A 234 -5.97 13.47 15.67
N LEU A 235 -5.00 13.82 16.51
CA LEU A 235 -4.05 12.86 17.06
C LEU A 235 -4.74 11.69 17.81
N ASP A 236 -5.77 11.99 18.61
CA ASP A 236 -6.48 10.98 19.41
C ASP A 236 -7.22 9.97 18.52
N LEU A 237 -7.81 10.45 17.43
CA LEU A 237 -8.48 9.59 16.44
C LEU A 237 -7.47 8.81 15.58
N ALA A 238 -6.33 9.41 15.24
CA ALA A 238 -5.27 8.71 14.52
C ALA A 238 -4.71 7.55 15.37
N VAL A 239 -4.39 7.82 16.64
CA VAL A 239 -3.94 6.78 17.59
C VAL A 239 -4.98 5.68 17.73
N ARG A 240 -6.27 6.04 17.92
CA ARG A 240 -7.36 5.07 18.03
C ARG A 240 -7.48 4.18 16.79
N ALA A 241 -7.35 4.75 15.59
CA ALA A 241 -7.39 3.98 14.35
C ALA A 241 -6.23 2.96 14.28
N LEU A 242 -5.03 3.37 14.70
CA LEU A 242 -3.86 2.50 14.74
C LEU A 242 -4.01 1.41 15.80
N ASP A 243 -4.56 1.72 16.99
CA ASP A 243 -4.88 0.75 18.04
C ASP A 243 -5.91 -0.27 17.56
N ASP A 244 -6.89 0.14 16.74
CA ASP A 244 -7.86 -0.75 16.12
C ASP A 244 -7.20 -1.71 15.13
N PHE A 245 -6.25 -1.22 14.30
CA PHE A 245 -5.47 -2.09 13.43
C PHE A 245 -4.61 -3.06 14.24
N ARG A 246 -4.01 -2.62 15.35
CA ARG A 246 -3.25 -3.52 16.23
C ARG A 246 -4.14 -4.58 16.86
N SER A 247 -5.31 -4.19 17.36
CA SER A 247 -6.29 -5.12 17.91
C SER A 247 -6.74 -6.13 16.87
N PHE A 248 -7.05 -5.67 15.65
CA PHE A 248 -7.42 -6.51 14.54
C PHE A 248 -6.33 -7.53 14.17
N ALA A 249 -5.07 -7.09 14.13
CA ALA A 249 -3.95 -8.00 13.87
C ALA A 249 -3.79 -9.02 15.02
N ASN A 250 -3.90 -8.61 16.28
CA ASN A 250 -3.79 -9.50 17.45
C ASN A 250 -4.85 -10.62 17.46
N GLU A 251 -5.96 -10.47 16.74
CA GLU A 251 -6.98 -11.51 16.53
C GLU A 251 -6.57 -12.54 15.46
N GLY A 252 -5.34 -12.46 14.93
CA GLY A 252 -4.81 -13.39 13.92
C GLY A 252 -5.04 -12.94 12.48
N ASN A 253 -5.43 -11.68 12.27
CA ASN A 253 -5.58 -11.06 10.96
C ASN A 253 -4.28 -10.33 10.54
N GLY A 254 -4.23 -9.78 9.32
CA GLY A 254 -3.07 -9.06 8.81
C GLY A 254 -3.39 -7.60 8.46
N VAL A 255 -2.41 -6.71 8.60
CA VAL A 255 -2.52 -5.31 8.15
C VAL A 255 -1.33 -4.92 7.29
N LEU A 256 -1.60 -4.43 6.09
CA LEU A 256 -0.64 -3.73 5.24
C LEU A 256 -0.89 -2.23 5.39
N LEU A 257 -0.06 -1.57 6.21
CA LEU A 257 -0.18 -0.14 6.52
C LEU A 257 0.75 0.66 5.61
N ILE A 258 0.20 1.43 4.68
CA ILE A 258 0.96 2.32 3.82
C ILE A 258 0.87 3.74 4.40
N THR A 259 2.02 4.34 4.68
CA THR A 259 2.08 5.71 5.21
C THR A 259 3.41 6.38 4.89
N HIS A 260 3.42 7.71 4.90
CA HIS A 260 4.65 8.51 4.91
C HIS A 260 5.06 8.93 6.34
N ASP A 261 4.19 8.69 7.32
CA ASP A 261 4.46 8.96 8.73
C ASP A 261 5.12 7.74 9.38
N ILE A 262 6.47 7.76 9.39
CA ILE A 262 7.25 6.65 9.94
C ILE A 262 7.11 6.54 11.46
N GLU A 263 6.91 7.65 12.19
CA GLU A 263 6.76 7.62 13.65
C GLU A 263 5.49 6.88 14.05
N LEU A 264 4.38 7.18 13.39
CA LEU A 264 3.13 6.46 13.59
C LEU A 264 3.25 4.98 13.18
N ALA A 265 3.96 4.70 12.08
CA ALA A 265 4.21 3.32 11.65
C ALA A 265 4.99 2.52 12.70
N LEU A 266 6.09 3.08 13.24
CA LEU A 266 6.94 2.41 14.24
C LEU A 266 6.21 2.12 15.57
N ARG A 267 5.11 2.82 15.86
CA ARG A 267 4.33 2.59 17.09
C ARG A 267 3.48 1.33 17.05
N VAL A 268 3.07 0.88 15.87
CA VAL A 268 2.06 -0.19 15.74
C VAL A 268 2.52 -1.34 14.87
N ALA A 269 3.48 -1.15 13.98
CA ALA A 269 3.95 -2.19 13.07
C ALA A 269 4.90 -3.19 13.76
N ASP A 270 4.96 -4.39 13.23
CA ASP A 270 5.92 -5.42 13.59
C ASP A 270 7.15 -5.34 12.68
N ARG A 271 6.92 -5.08 11.39
CA ARG A 271 7.96 -4.88 10.37
C ARG A 271 7.72 -3.63 9.55
N VAL A 272 8.80 -3.06 9.06
CA VAL A 272 8.78 -1.91 8.15
C VAL A 272 9.42 -2.31 6.83
N ALA A 273 8.71 -2.09 5.74
CA ALA A 273 9.20 -2.15 4.37
C ALA A 273 9.45 -0.73 3.87
N VAL A 274 10.71 -0.39 3.66
CA VAL A 274 11.11 0.93 3.17
C VAL A 274 11.02 0.94 1.65
N PHE A 275 10.18 1.83 1.14
CA PHE A 275 9.83 1.91 -0.26
C PHE A 275 10.52 3.09 -0.94
N LYS A 276 11.24 2.82 -2.02
CA LYS A 276 11.93 3.83 -2.81
C LYS A 276 11.91 3.45 -4.30
N ASP A 277 11.68 4.44 -5.16
CA ASP A 277 11.77 4.29 -6.62
C ASP A 277 11.06 3.04 -7.16
N GLY A 278 9.85 2.75 -6.67
CA GLY A 278 9.01 1.65 -7.17
C GLY A 278 9.34 0.26 -6.63
N THR A 279 10.21 0.14 -5.63
CA THR A 279 10.54 -1.15 -5.00
C THR A 279 10.75 -1.03 -3.49
N VAL A 280 10.79 -2.18 -2.80
CA VAL A 280 11.20 -2.26 -1.39
C VAL A 280 12.71 -2.38 -1.35
N VAL A 281 13.40 -1.37 -0.77
CA VAL A 281 14.87 -1.34 -0.66
C VAL A 281 15.37 -2.01 0.62
N GLU A 282 14.54 -2.04 1.65
CA GLU A 282 14.83 -2.73 2.90
C GLU A 282 13.53 -3.16 3.59
N GLU A 283 13.51 -4.34 4.13
CA GLU A 283 12.45 -4.85 4.99
C GLU A 283 13.08 -5.33 6.30
N THR A 284 12.62 -4.77 7.42
CA THR A 284 13.25 -5.00 8.72
C THR A 284 12.25 -4.95 9.87
N ALA A 285 12.55 -5.60 10.98
CA ALA A 285 11.73 -5.51 12.20
C ALA A 285 11.77 -4.07 12.77
N VAL A 286 10.66 -3.61 13.34
CA VAL A 286 10.59 -2.29 14.00
C VAL A 286 11.67 -2.14 15.08
N ALA A 287 12.02 -3.21 15.80
CA ALA A 287 13.07 -3.19 16.82
C ALA A 287 14.45 -2.73 16.27
N ASN A 288 14.73 -2.93 14.99
CA ASN A 288 15.99 -2.51 14.37
C ASN A 288 16.08 -1.00 14.16
N PHE A 289 14.95 -0.28 14.22
CA PHE A 289 14.94 1.18 14.22
C PHE A 289 15.42 1.79 15.55
N ALA A 290 15.73 1.00 16.58
CA ALA A 290 16.38 1.48 17.80
C ALA A 290 17.84 1.92 17.56
N ASP A 291 18.53 1.35 16.55
CA ASP A 291 19.92 1.66 16.22
C ASP A 291 20.13 1.70 14.70
N PRO A 292 20.56 2.85 14.12
CA PRO A 292 20.80 2.96 12.69
C PRO A 292 21.88 2.03 12.15
N ALA A 293 22.75 1.49 13.00
CA ALA A 293 23.75 0.50 12.60
C ALA A 293 23.12 -0.86 12.22
N LEU A 294 21.87 -1.13 12.66
CA LEU A 294 21.12 -2.33 12.31
C LEU A 294 20.37 -2.21 10.97
N LEU A 295 20.29 -0.98 10.41
CA LEU A 295 19.67 -0.72 9.13
C LEU A 295 20.70 -0.89 8.00
N SER A 296 20.35 -1.69 7.01
CA SER A 296 21.29 -2.09 5.93
C SER A 296 21.35 -1.07 4.79
N ASP A 297 20.20 -0.51 4.40
CA ASP A 297 20.11 0.41 3.27
C ASP A 297 20.45 1.86 3.65
N PRO A 298 21.27 2.57 2.84
CA PRO A 298 21.61 3.97 3.11
C PRO A 298 20.41 4.92 3.15
N PHE A 299 19.37 4.65 2.35
CA PHE A 299 18.16 5.46 2.36
C PHE A 299 17.35 5.26 3.65
N THR A 300 17.27 4.02 4.15
CA THR A 300 16.64 3.72 5.44
C THR A 300 17.35 4.44 6.57
N ARG A 301 18.69 4.42 6.59
CA ARG A 301 19.47 5.19 7.57
C ARG A 301 19.23 6.70 7.46
N ALA A 302 19.12 7.23 6.24
CA ALA A 302 18.80 8.64 6.05
C ALA A 302 17.41 8.99 6.56
N LEU A 303 16.41 8.13 6.36
CA LEU A 303 15.07 8.27 6.95
C LEU A 303 15.12 8.26 8.47
N TRP A 304 15.89 7.36 9.07
CA TRP A 304 16.09 7.29 10.52
C TRP A 304 16.65 8.60 11.08
N HIS A 305 17.67 9.18 10.44
CA HIS A 305 18.25 10.45 10.84
C HIS A 305 17.31 11.65 10.66
N ALA A 306 16.33 11.55 9.79
CA ALA A 306 15.33 12.60 9.58
C ALA A 306 14.17 12.57 10.59
N LEU A 307 14.13 11.57 11.49
CA LEU A 307 13.11 11.50 12.54
C LEU A 307 13.34 12.61 13.58
N PRO A 308 12.29 13.35 13.98
CA PRO A 308 12.41 14.47 14.92
C PRO A 308 13.06 14.09 16.26
N GLU A 309 12.83 12.87 16.74
CA GLU A 309 13.42 12.36 17.98
C GLU A 309 14.96 12.23 17.91
N HIS A 310 15.52 12.11 16.70
CA HIS A 310 16.96 11.91 16.48
C HIS A 310 17.70 13.19 16.06
N ASP A 311 17.00 14.18 15.49
CA ASP A 311 17.59 15.49 15.13
C ASP A 311 18.05 16.29 16.35
N PHE A 312 17.38 16.15 17.51
CA PHE A 312 17.80 16.79 18.76
C PHE A 312 19.10 16.23 19.35
N ALA A 313 19.42 14.97 19.08
CA ALA A 313 20.67 14.35 19.55
C ALA A 313 21.89 14.83 18.74
N ALA A 314 21.72 15.10 17.44
CA ALA A 314 22.80 15.59 16.57
C ALA A 314 23.17 17.03 16.85
N THR A 315 22.21 17.91 17.21
CA THR A 315 22.45 19.30 17.59
C THR A 315 23.02 19.44 18.99
N ALA A 316 22.67 18.58 19.95
CA ALA A 316 23.22 18.59 21.30
C ALA A 316 24.70 18.17 21.35
N SER A 317 25.16 17.30 20.47
CA SER A 317 26.56 16.86 20.41
C SER A 317 27.51 17.90 19.77
N THR A 318 26.99 18.81 18.94
CA THR A 318 27.79 19.90 18.34
C THR A 318 27.92 21.10 19.24
N ASP A 319 27.01 21.36 20.18
CA ASP A 319 27.09 22.50 21.11
C ASP A 319 28.02 22.22 22.30
N GLU A 320 28.28 20.98 22.70
CA GLU A 320 29.23 20.67 23.78
C GLU A 320 30.70 20.73 23.35
N GLN A 321 31.02 20.57 22.07
CA GLN A 321 32.40 20.69 21.57
C GLN A 321 32.76 22.10 21.14
N GLY A 322 31.81 23.02 21.01
CA GLY A 322 32.04 24.41 20.59
C GLY A 322 32.35 25.41 21.72
N ARG A 323 32.17 25.06 22.99
CA ARG A 323 32.31 26.00 24.13
C ARG A 323 33.54 25.84 25.01
N SER A 324 34.53 25.04 24.63
CA SER A 324 35.71 24.77 25.46
C SER A 324 36.97 25.61 25.12
N ASN A 325 36.94 26.56 24.18
CA ASN A 325 38.14 27.31 23.83
C ASN A 325 37.93 28.80 23.51
N ALA A 326 37.38 29.61 24.45
CA ALA A 326 37.49 31.08 24.36
C ALA A 326 37.27 31.75 25.72
N LEU A 327 38.16 31.44 26.69
CA LEU A 327 38.31 32.28 27.89
C LEU A 327 39.76 32.23 28.38
N VAL A 328 40.69 32.84 27.64
CA VAL A 328 41.94 33.39 28.20
C VAL A 328 42.32 34.65 27.41
N ASP A 329 42.37 35.72 28.18
CA ASP A 329 43.22 36.92 28.00
C ASP A 329 42.78 38.01 27.01
N LYS A 330 42.40 39.13 27.61
CA LYS A 330 43.09 40.41 27.54
C LYS A 330 42.43 41.44 28.46
N GLY A 331 43.13 41.69 29.56
CA GLY A 331 42.91 42.89 30.33
C GLY A 331 43.53 44.12 29.64
N GLY A 332 43.01 45.29 29.95
CA GLY A 332 43.85 46.50 29.92
C GLY A 332 43.27 47.74 29.23
N ARG A 333 42.88 48.69 30.08
CA ARG A 333 42.99 50.14 29.97
C ARG A 333 41.89 50.92 29.24
N SER A 334 41.23 51.70 30.14
CA SER A 334 41.12 53.20 30.23
C SER A 334 41.07 53.99 28.92
N CYS A 335 40.00 54.65 28.64
CA CYS A 335 39.68 56.07 28.81
C CYS A 335 38.22 56.28 28.52
#